data_038f350476740dea01f85deb9df42794
#
_entry.id   038f350476740dea01f85deb9df42794
#
_cell.length_a   1.000
_cell.length_b   1.000
_cell.length_c   1.000
_cell.angle_alpha   90.00
_cell.angle_beta   90.00
_cell.angle_gamma   90.00
#
_symmetry.space_group_name_H-M   'P 1'
#
loop_
_entity.id
_entity.type
_entity.pdbx_description
1 polymer ?
#
loop_
_entity_poly.entity_id
_entity_poly.type
_entity_poly.pdbx_seq_one_letter_code
_entity_poly.pdbx_strand_id
1 'polypeptide(L)'
;MLSSREQNPNGQGPSRADLARAGFINTTRAQRLLADPALTPLLEATPVGLLLADLADSPDPDQATLALVRLCEASPKPQQLAQDLKRSSHRRRLLALLGASSALGDFLIANPDSVACLDQEFDAEKV
;
A
#
# COMPACT_ATOMS: atom_id res chain seq x y z
N MET A 1 -11.43 -21.24 14.82
CA MET A 1 -11.11 -20.86 15.26
C MET A 1 -10.20 -20.15 15.23
N LEU A 2 -10.04 -19.87 15.48
CA LEU A 2 -9.00 -19.42 15.59
C LEU A 2 -8.17 -19.43 14.49
N SER A 3 -8.61 -19.78 13.34
CA SER A 3 -7.74 -19.98 12.23
C SER A 3 -6.98 -18.72 11.85
N SER A 4 -7.59 -17.57 11.91
CA SER A 4 -6.85 -16.37 11.52
C SER A 4 -5.72 -16.08 12.50
N ARG A 5 -5.93 -16.37 13.76
CA ARG A 5 -4.86 -16.19 14.69
C ARG A 5 -3.74 -17.15 14.44
N GLU A 6 -4.08 -18.36 14.05
CA GLU A 6 -3.07 -19.34 13.78
C GLU A 6 -2.25 -19.02 12.57
N GLN A 7 -2.91 -18.45 11.56
CA GLN A 7 -2.22 -18.07 10.36
C GLN A 7 -1.30 -16.89 10.58
N ASN A 8 -1.60 -16.12 11.59
CA ASN A 8 -0.92 -14.87 11.79
C ASN A 8 -0.68 -14.66 13.27
N PRO A 9 0.07 -15.56 13.86
CA PRO A 9 0.23 -15.56 15.33
C PRO A 9 0.83 -14.28 15.86
N ASN A 10 1.58 -13.56 15.05
CA ASN A 10 2.15 -12.31 15.47
C ASN A 10 1.26 -11.13 15.18
N GLY A 11 0.13 -11.34 14.58
CA GLY A 11 -0.77 -10.28 14.24
C GLY A 11 -0.22 -9.36 13.18
N GLN A 12 0.64 -9.87 12.32
CA GLN A 12 1.37 -9.02 11.42
C GLN A 12 0.99 -9.15 10.00
N GLY A 13 -0.23 -9.30 9.70
CA GLY A 13 -0.65 -9.23 8.34
C GLY A 13 -1.16 -10.54 7.80
N PRO A 14 -1.43 -10.59 6.51
CA PRO A 14 -2.09 -11.72 5.88
C PRO A 14 -1.17 -12.92 5.72
N SER A 15 -1.79 -14.09 5.57
CA SER A 15 -1.05 -15.31 5.28
C SER A 15 -0.57 -15.30 3.84
N ARG A 16 0.36 -16.21 3.53
CA ARG A 16 0.82 -16.33 2.15
C ARG A 16 -0.31 -16.74 1.22
N ALA A 17 -1.25 -17.55 1.72
CA ALA A 17 -2.40 -17.93 0.90
C ALA A 17 -3.25 -16.71 0.55
N ASP A 18 -3.45 -15.81 1.51
CA ASP A 18 -4.19 -14.58 1.27
C ASP A 18 -3.48 -13.74 0.21
N LEU A 19 -2.15 -13.65 0.31
CA LEU A 19 -1.38 -12.87 -0.63
C LEU A 19 -1.41 -13.47 -2.03
N ALA A 20 -1.35 -14.79 -2.11
CA ALA A 20 -1.42 -15.45 -3.42
C ALA A 20 -2.78 -15.16 -4.08
N ARG A 21 -3.85 -15.19 -3.29
CA ARG A 21 -5.17 -14.89 -3.84
C ARG A 21 -5.30 -13.44 -4.29
N ALA A 22 -4.54 -12.55 -3.65
CA ALA A 22 -4.55 -11.14 -4.04
C ALA A 22 -3.72 -10.86 -5.28
N GLY A 23 -2.98 -11.87 -5.76
CA GLY A 23 -2.20 -11.70 -6.98
C GLY A 23 -0.71 -11.53 -6.78
N PHE A 24 -0.24 -11.65 -5.54
CA PHE A 24 1.20 -11.55 -5.29
C PHE A 24 1.91 -12.79 -5.82
N ILE A 25 3.04 -12.56 -6.47
CA ILE A 25 3.87 -13.63 -6.98
C ILE A 25 4.87 -14.07 -5.94
N ASN A 26 5.50 -13.12 -5.27
CA ASN A 26 6.45 -13.43 -4.21
C ASN A 26 5.81 -13.19 -2.85
N THR A 27 5.08 -14.20 -2.38
CA THR A 27 4.29 -14.05 -1.15
C THR A 27 5.15 -13.92 0.09
N THR A 28 6.32 -14.55 0.10
CA THR A 28 7.22 -14.44 1.25
C THR A 28 7.73 -13.01 1.39
N ARG A 29 8.14 -12.42 0.27
CA ARG A 29 8.60 -11.04 0.28
C ARG A 29 7.46 -10.10 0.65
N ALA A 30 6.27 -10.38 0.12
CA ALA A 30 5.11 -9.54 0.41
C ALA A 30 4.80 -9.53 1.91
N GLN A 31 4.89 -10.70 2.56
CA GLN A 31 4.68 -10.75 4.00
C GLN A 31 5.66 -9.87 4.74
N ARG A 32 6.92 -9.92 4.34
CA ARG A 32 7.94 -9.10 4.99
C ARG A 32 7.70 -7.62 4.75
N LEU A 33 7.31 -7.26 3.54
CA LEU A 33 7.04 -5.87 3.22
C LEU A 33 5.86 -5.33 4.01
N LEU A 34 4.81 -6.13 4.14
CA LEU A 34 3.63 -5.69 4.88
C LEU A 34 3.87 -5.65 6.39
N ALA A 35 4.91 -6.30 6.87
CA ALA A 35 5.30 -6.24 8.27
C ALA A 35 6.36 -5.18 8.53
N ASP A 36 6.79 -4.45 7.52
CA ASP A 36 7.83 -3.46 7.66
C ASP A 36 7.36 -2.32 8.57
N PRO A 37 8.19 -1.89 9.52
CA PRO A 37 7.81 -0.79 10.42
C PRO A 37 7.42 0.48 9.70
N ALA A 38 7.92 0.71 8.49
CA ALA A 38 7.57 1.90 7.74
C ALA A 38 6.07 1.97 7.45
N LEU A 39 5.40 0.83 7.37
CA LEU A 39 3.96 0.80 7.12
C LEU A 39 3.12 0.93 8.38
N THR A 40 3.72 0.94 9.54
CA THR A 40 2.96 0.98 10.79
C THR A 40 1.95 2.12 10.84
N PRO A 41 2.31 3.37 10.54
CA PRO A 41 1.31 4.45 10.57
C PRO A 41 0.16 4.20 9.60
N LEU A 42 0.48 3.69 8.42
CA LEU A 42 -0.55 3.43 7.43
C LEU A 42 -1.48 2.32 7.89
N LEU A 43 -0.95 1.25 8.44
CA LEU A 43 -1.77 0.14 8.89
C LEU A 43 -2.59 0.46 10.13
N GLU A 44 -2.14 1.44 10.91
CA GLU A 44 -2.94 1.91 12.03
C GLU A 44 -4.14 2.70 11.54
N ALA A 45 -3.99 3.39 10.43
CA ALA A 45 -5.07 4.21 9.87
C ALA A 45 -5.97 3.41 8.93
N THR A 46 -5.44 2.40 8.26
CA THR A 46 -6.17 1.62 7.28
C THR A 46 -5.99 0.14 7.57
N PRO A 47 -7.07 -0.60 7.85
CA PRO A 47 -6.94 -2.03 8.13
C PRO A 47 -6.26 -2.76 6.99
N VAL A 48 -5.45 -3.76 7.33
CA VAL A 48 -4.67 -4.47 6.33
C VAL A 48 -5.57 -5.15 5.29
N GLY A 49 -6.77 -5.58 5.68
CA GLY A 49 -7.67 -6.19 4.72
C GLY A 49 -8.09 -5.25 3.62
N LEU A 50 -8.33 -3.98 3.96
CA LEU A 50 -8.68 -2.99 2.95
C LEU A 50 -7.50 -2.69 2.06
N LEU A 51 -6.32 -2.56 2.65
CA LEU A 51 -5.12 -2.32 1.88
C LEU A 51 -4.85 -3.47 0.92
N LEU A 52 -5.02 -4.70 1.40
CA LEU A 52 -4.79 -5.88 0.57
C LEU A 52 -5.77 -5.93 -0.60
N ALA A 53 -7.04 -5.58 -0.34
CA ALA A 53 -8.03 -5.55 -1.42
C ALA A 53 -7.64 -4.55 -2.50
N ASP A 54 -7.13 -3.39 -2.08
CA ASP A 54 -6.71 -2.38 -3.05
C ASP A 54 -5.47 -2.82 -3.81
N LEU A 55 -4.54 -3.50 -3.13
CA LEU A 55 -3.37 -4.04 -3.80
C LEU A 55 -3.74 -5.11 -4.81
N ALA A 56 -4.77 -5.90 -4.50
CA ALA A 56 -5.23 -6.93 -5.42
C ALA A 56 -5.76 -6.32 -6.72
N ASP A 57 -6.27 -5.09 -6.67
CA ASP A 57 -6.75 -4.40 -7.86
C ASP A 57 -5.64 -3.70 -8.62
N SER A 58 -4.45 -3.64 -8.05
CA SER A 58 -3.31 -3.01 -8.71
C SER A 58 -2.81 -3.89 -9.86
N PRO A 59 -2.29 -3.27 -10.94
CA PRO A 59 -1.72 -4.07 -12.03
C PRO A 59 -0.59 -4.98 -11.60
N ASP A 60 0.16 -4.58 -10.57
CA ASP A 60 1.28 -5.38 -10.08
C ASP A 60 1.37 -5.21 -8.57
N PRO A 61 0.70 -6.09 -7.82
CA PRO A 61 0.70 -5.96 -6.35
C PRO A 61 2.09 -6.02 -5.72
N ASP A 62 2.99 -6.83 -6.26
CA ASP A 62 4.35 -6.91 -5.72
C ASP A 62 5.08 -5.58 -5.86
N GLN A 63 5.01 -4.99 -7.05
CA GLN A 63 5.66 -3.71 -7.29
C GLN A 63 5.02 -2.60 -6.46
N ALA A 64 3.68 -2.61 -6.40
CA ALA A 64 2.98 -1.57 -5.66
C ALA A 64 3.34 -1.62 -4.18
N THR A 65 3.45 -2.81 -3.61
CA THR A 65 3.77 -2.95 -2.19
C THR A 65 5.20 -2.48 -1.90
N LEU A 66 6.14 -2.87 -2.74
CA LEU A 66 7.52 -2.44 -2.55
C LEU A 66 7.61 -0.92 -2.63
N ALA A 67 6.97 -0.34 -3.64
CA ALA A 67 7.01 1.11 -3.80
C ALA A 67 6.32 1.81 -2.63
N LEU A 68 5.25 1.22 -2.12
CA LEU A 68 4.55 1.80 -0.98
C LEU A 68 5.44 1.84 0.26
N VAL A 69 6.16 0.76 0.53
CA VAL A 69 7.10 0.73 1.65
C VAL A 69 8.15 1.81 1.48
N ARG A 70 8.72 1.91 0.28
CA ARG A 70 9.73 2.93 0.02
C ARG A 70 9.20 4.33 0.16
N LEU A 71 7.97 4.54 -0.27
CA LEU A 71 7.34 5.86 -0.14
C LEU A 71 7.17 6.23 1.33
N CYS A 72 6.71 5.29 2.13
CA CYS A 72 6.55 5.53 3.56
C CYS A 72 7.89 5.80 4.24
N GLU A 73 8.93 5.09 3.82
CA GLU A 73 10.27 5.32 4.37
C GLU A 73 10.80 6.69 3.99
N ALA A 74 10.49 7.14 2.80
CA ALA A 74 10.99 8.42 2.30
C ALA A 74 10.21 9.61 2.81
N SER A 75 8.99 9.38 3.27
CA SER A 75 8.12 10.46 3.68
C SER A 75 8.60 11.10 4.99
N PRO A 76 8.76 12.41 5.03
CA PRO A 76 9.13 13.10 6.28
C PRO A 76 7.97 13.14 7.27
N LYS A 77 6.74 12.89 6.79
CA LYS A 77 5.56 12.94 7.65
C LYS A 77 4.72 11.71 7.40
N PRO A 78 5.17 10.53 7.89
CA PRO A 78 4.45 9.29 7.60
C PRO A 78 3.03 9.27 8.16
N GLN A 79 2.77 9.94 9.28
CA GLN A 79 1.41 9.99 9.81
C GLN A 79 0.50 10.80 8.90
N GLN A 80 1.01 11.86 8.31
CA GLN A 80 0.22 12.65 7.37
C GLN A 80 -0.08 11.84 6.12
N LEU A 81 0.91 11.12 5.62
CA LEU A 81 0.71 10.24 4.48
C LEU A 81 -0.37 9.21 4.78
N ALA A 82 -0.32 8.63 5.98
CA ALA A 82 -1.33 7.66 6.38
C ALA A 82 -2.72 8.26 6.41
N GLN A 83 -2.85 9.50 6.88
CA GLN A 83 -4.13 10.18 6.90
C GLN A 83 -4.64 10.45 5.48
N ASP A 84 -3.75 10.88 4.59
CA ASP A 84 -4.12 11.11 3.20
C ASP A 84 -4.64 9.83 2.56
N LEU A 85 -4.05 8.70 2.90
CA LEU A 85 -4.41 7.42 2.29
C LEU A 85 -5.56 6.72 2.98
N LYS A 86 -6.16 7.34 4.00
CA LYS A 86 -7.40 6.81 4.56
C LYS A 86 -8.55 6.91 3.57
N ARG A 87 -8.50 7.88 2.68
CA ARG A 87 -9.54 8.00 1.66
C ARG A 87 -9.33 6.91 0.63
N SER A 88 -10.35 6.08 0.47
CA SER A 88 -10.20 4.90 -0.39
C SER A 88 -9.90 5.27 -1.83
N SER A 89 -10.52 6.33 -2.35
CA SER A 89 -10.26 6.73 -3.73
C SER A 89 -8.81 7.15 -3.92
N HIS A 90 -8.28 7.90 -2.97
CA HIS A 90 -6.89 8.36 -3.04
C HIS A 90 -5.93 7.18 -2.93
N ARG A 91 -6.19 6.28 -1.98
CA ARG A 91 -5.36 5.11 -1.76
C ARG A 91 -5.34 4.20 -2.99
N ARG A 92 -6.52 3.92 -3.54
CA ARG A 92 -6.61 3.04 -4.70
C ARG A 92 -5.90 3.64 -5.91
N ARG A 93 -6.03 4.95 -6.07
CA ARG A 93 -5.37 5.63 -7.16
C ARG A 93 -3.86 5.54 -7.04
N LEU A 94 -3.36 5.77 -5.84
CA LEU A 94 -1.93 5.67 -5.60
C LEU A 94 -1.42 4.26 -5.88
N LEU A 95 -2.10 3.26 -5.34
CA LEU A 95 -1.64 1.89 -5.52
C LEU A 95 -1.71 1.44 -6.97
N ALA A 96 -2.71 1.92 -7.70
CA ALA A 96 -2.79 1.62 -9.12
C ALA A 96 -1.60 2.21 -9.88
N LEU A 97 -1.23 3.44 -9.54
CA LEU A 97 -0.10 4.09 -10.18
C LEU A 97 1.21 3.40 -9.83
N LEU A 98 1.40 3.05 -8.56
CA LEU A 98 2.63 2.39 -8.13
C LEU A 98 2.78 1.02 -8.79
N GLY A 99 1.68 0.33 -9.00
CA GLY A 99 1.72 -0.98 -9.65
C GLY A 99 1.81 -0.90 -11.16
N ALA A 100 1.47 0.25 -11.74
CA ALA A 100 1.48 0.39 -13.20
C ALA A 100 2.81 0.95 -13.72
N SER A 101 3.54 1.71 -12.91
CA SER A 101 4.72 2.38 -13.41
C SER A 101 5.77 2.52 -12.32
N SER A 102 6.91 1.86 -12.53
CA SER A 102 8.03 2.01 -11.60
C SER A 102 8.59 3.43 -11.66
N ALA A 103 8.54 4.06 -12.84
CA ALA A 103 9.03 5.42 -12.97
C ALA A 103 8.20 6.40 -12.15
N LEU A 104 6.87 6.24 -12.17
CA LEU A 104 6.01 7.07 -11.33
C LEU A 104 6.24 6.80 -9.86
N GLY A 105 6.46 5.53 -9.52
CA GLY A 105 6.78 5.19 -8.14
C GLY A 105 8.05 5.87 -7.69
N ASP A 106 9.09 5.82 -8.51
CA ASP A 106 10.35 6.47 -8.21
C ASP A 106 10.18 7.98 -8.03
N PHE A 107 9.37 8.58 -8.91
CA PHE A 107 9.10 10.00 -8.81
C PHE A 107 8.43 10.35 -7.47
N LEU A 108 7.43 9.58 -7.08
CA LEU A 108 6.71 9.85 -5.83
C LEU A 108 7.59 9.61 -4.62
N ILE A 109 8.46 8.61 -4.68
CA ILE A 109 9.39 8.34 -3.59
C ILE A 109 10.34 9.51 -3.42
N ALA A 110 10.79 10.10 -4.53
CA ALA A 110 11.65 11.28 -4.49
C ALA A 110 10.89 12.54 -4.10
N ASN A 111 9.58 12.55 -4.29
CA ASN A 111 8.73 13.71 -4.02
C ASN A 111 7.48 13.29 -3.25
N PRO A 112 7.63 12.85 -1.99
CA PRO A 112 6.48 12.29 -1.26
C PRO A 112 5.30 13.25 -1.11
N ASP A 113 5.56 14.54 -1.10
CA ASP A 113 4.49 15.53 -0.98
C ASP A 113 3.54 15.51 -2.17
N SER A 114 4.00 14.97 -3.30
CA SER A 114 3.16 14.90 -4.49
C SER A 114 2.00 13.92 -4.33
N VAL A 115 2.09 13.01 -3.37
CA VAL A 115 1.01 12.06 -3.13
C VAL A 115 -0.29 12.79 -2.80
N ALA A 116 -0.20 13.85 -2.00
CA ALA A 116 -1.39 14.60 -1.61
C ALA A 116 -2.08 15.25 -2.81
N CYS A 117 -1.34 15.50 -3.87
CA CYS A 117 -1.88 16.16 -5.05
C CYS A 117 -2.59 15.25 -6.02
N LEU A 118 -2.44 13.93 -5.85
CA LEU A 118 -3.02 12.99 -6.81
C LEU A 118 -4.52 13.14 -6.93
N ASP A 119 -5.18 13.27 -5.80
CA ASP A 119 -6.63 13.36 -5.80
C ASP A 119 -7.10 14.65 -6.46
N GLN A 120 -6.40 15.73 -6.18
CA GLN A 120 -6.74 17.02 -6.73
C GLN A 120 -6.57 17.08 -8.24
N GLU A 121 -5.50 16.47 -8.73
CA GLU A 121 -5.26 16.46 -10.16
C GLU A 121 -6.34 15.70 -10.89
N PHE A 122 -6.74 14.57 -10.33
CA PHE A 122 -7.78 13.79 -10.98
C PHE A 122 -9.10 14.52 -10.95
N ASP A 123 -9.40 15.20 -9.86
CA ASP A 123 -10.63 15.97 -9.78
C ASP A 123 -10.63 17.08 -10.84
N ALA A 124 -9.53 17.75 -11.01
CA ALA A 124 -9.43 18.81 -12.00
C ALA A 124 -9.66 18.28 -13.40
N GLU A 125 -9.14 17.10 -13.68
CA GLU A 125 -9.30 16.52 -15.00
C GLU A 125 -10.73 16.12 -15.30
N LYS A 126 -11.45 15.72 -14.29
CA LYS A 126 -12.83 15.33 -14.48
C LYS A 126 -13.73 16.51 -14.78
N VAL A 127 -13.34 17.64 -14.29
CA VAL A 127 -14.11 18.84 -14.52
C VAL A 127 -13.88 19.37 -15.91
#